data_bda3fb164240549fd3e791f2b357bd2c
#
_entry.id   bda3fb164240549fd3e791f2b357bd2c
#
_cell.length_a   1.000
_cell.length_b   1.000
_cell.length_c   1.000
_cell.angle_alpha   90.00
_cell.angle_beta   90.00
_cell.angle_gamma   90.00
#
_symmetry.space_group_name_H-M   'P 1'
#
loop_
_entity.id
_entity.type
_entity.pdbx_description
1 polymer ?
#
loop_
_entity_poly.entity_id
_entity_poly.type
_entity_poly.pdbx_seq_one_letter_code
_entity_poly.pdbx_strand_id
1 'polypeptide(L)' 'MNYLVENNYTEETKSFLTECQAYNYMYEEIERLNNNYNEDCWSKEDFTLYKFDSEDWCWKETKIKVA' A
#
# COMPACT_ATOMS: atom_id res chain seq x y z
N MET A 1 -0.98 10.91 -10.75
CA MET A 1 -1.03 9.84 -9.75
C MET A 1 -0.02 10.16 -8.66
N ASN A 2 -0.48 10.26 -7.43
CA ASN A 2 0.34 10.79 -6.34
C ASN A 2 0.81 9.74 -5.35
N TYR A 3 0.18 8.57 -5.35
CA TYR A 3 0.47 7.52 -4.37
C TYR A 3 0.60 6.16 -5.05
N LEU A 4 1.48 5.33 -4.52
CA LEU A 4 1.71 3.98 -5.01
C LEU A 4 1.77 3.02 -3.83
N VAL A 5 1.04 1.91 -3.94
CA VAL A 5 1.10 0.83 -2.95
C VAL A 5 1.79 -0.36 -3.57
N GLU A 6 2.79 -0.90 -2.90
CA GLU A 6 3.52 -2.09 -3.32
C GLU A 6 3.30 -3.22 -2.32
N ASN A 7 2.99 -4.42 -2.84
CA ASN A 7 3.00 -5.63 -2.03
C ASN A 7 4.44 -6.16 -2.00
N ASN A 8 5.03 -6.23 -0.82
CA ASN A 8 6.44 -6.56 -0.65
C ASN A 8 6.77 -8.02 -1.01
N TYR A 9 5.77 -8.89 -1.05
CA TYR A 9 5.96 -10.31 -1.39
C TYR A 9 5.79 -10.58 -2.87
N THR A 10 4.75 -10.03 -3.48
CA THR A 10 4.45 -10.26 -4.90
C THR A 10 5.09 -9.23 -5.81
N GLU A 11 5.56 -8.11 -5.25
CA GLU A 11 6.10 -6.97 -5.97
C GLU A 11 5.07 -6.27 -6.87
N GLU A 12 3.80 -6.59 -6.70
CA GLU A 12 2.73 -5.91 -7.43
C GLU A 12 2.55 -4.49 -6.91
N THR A 13 2.36 -3.55 -7.83
CA THR A 13 2.16 -2.14 -7.49
C THR A 13 0.84 -1.65 -8.04
N LYS A 14 0.24 -0.69 -7.34
CA LYS A 14 -0.96 -0.02 -7.80
C LYS A 14 -0.92 1.44 -7.41
N SER A 15 -1.31 2.32 -8.32
CA SER A 15 -1.25 3.77 -8.11
C SER A 15 -2.62 4.36 -7.83
N PHE A 16 -2.62 5.45 -7.07
CA PHE A 16 -3.84 6.13 -6.63
C PHE A 16 -3.67 7.63 -6.67
N LEU A 17 -4.79 8.35 -6.76
CA LEU A 17 -4.78 9.80 -6.77
C LEU A 17 -4.70 10.39 -5.36
N THR A 18 -5.26 9.71 -4.38
CA THR A 18 -5.30 10.21 -3.01
C THR A 18 -4.76 9.18 -2.03
N GLU A 19 -4.29 9.67 -0.89
CA GLU A 19 -3.82 8.82 0.21
C GLU A 19 -4.94 7.91 0.73
N CYS A 20 -6.15 8.45 0.84
CA CYS A 20 -7.31 7.70 1.31
C CYS A 20 -7.59 6.48 0.42
N GLN A 21 -7.52 6.66 -0.89
CA GLN A 21 -7.70 5.56 -1.83
C GLN A 21 -6.61 4.49 -1.66
N ALA A 22 -5.38 4.92 -1.45
CA ALA A 22 -4.26 4.01 -1.25
C ALA A 22 -4.44 3.17 0.02
N TYR A 23 -4.83 3.80 1.12
CA TYR A 23 -5.08 3.09 2.38
C TYR A 23 -6.26 2.13 2.27
N ASN A 24 -7.35 2.55 1.62
CA ASN A 24 -8.52 1.69 1.43
C ASN A 24 -8.15 0.43 0.63
N TYR A 25 -7.39 0.59 -0.44
CA TYR A 25 -6.90 -0.54 -1.22
C TYR A 25 -6.07 -1.48 -0.37
N MET A 26 -5.15 -0.93 0.42
CA MET A 26 -4.27 -1.72 1.28
C MET A 26 -5.07 -2.57 2.28
N TYR A 27 -6.03 -1.95 2.96
CA TYR A 27 -6.85 -2.66 3.94
C TYR A 27 -7.73 -3.72 3.30
N GLU A 28 -8.31 -3.44 2.14
CA GLU A 28 -9.12 -4.41 1.41
C GLU A 28 -8.28 -5.61 0.96
N GLU A 29 -7.05 -5.36 0.49
CA GLU A 29 -6.14 -6.44 0.10
C GLU A 29 -5.73 -7.30 1.29
N ILE A 30 -5.44 -6.69 2.43
CA ILE A 30 -5.11 -7.41 3.65
C ILE A 30 -6.26 -8.33 4.06
N GLU A 31 -7.48 -7.81 4.07
CA GLU A 31 -8.66 -8.57 4.42
C GLU A 31 -8.89 -9.72 3.44
N ARG A 32 -8.78 -9.44 2.14
CA ARG A 32 -8.96 -10.45 1.11
C ARG A 32 -7.93 -11.59 1.25
N LEU A 33 -6.67 -11.25 1.47
CA LEU A 33 -5.59 -12.24 1.59
C LEU A 33 -5.76 -13.08 2.85
N ASN A 34 -6.10 -12.48 3.97
CA ASN A 34 -6.34 -13.21 5.22
C ASN A 34 -7.53 -14.14 5.10
N ASN A 35 -8.60 -13.71 4.45
CA ASN A 35 -9.78 -14.55 4.24
C ASN A 35 -9.49 -15.72 3.29
N ASN A 36 -8.76 -15.46 2.20
CA ASN A 36 -8.45 -16.49 1.20
C ASN A 36 -7.56 -17.61 1.74
N TYR A 37 -6.61 -17.24 2.59
CA TYR A 37 -5.66 -18.20 3.14
C TYR A 37 -6.03 -18.66 4.55
N ASN A 38 -7.15 -18.15 5.07
CA ASN A 38 -7.64 -18.50 6.40
C ASN A 38 -6.59 -18.28 7.50
N GLU A 39 -5.80 -17.23 7.35
CA GLU A 39 -4.71 -16.86 8.26
C GLU A 39 -4.75 -15.36 8.49
N ASP A 40 -4.34 -14.92 9.68
CA ASP A 40 -4.21 -13.51 10.04
C ASP A 40 -2.75 -13.05 9.94
N CYS A 41 -2.02 -13.56 8.95
CA CYS A 41 -0.61 -13.27 8.79
C CYS A 41 -0.32 -12.01 7.96
N TRP A 42 -1.27 -11.54 7.20
CA TRP A 42 -1.09 -10.34 6.39
C TRP A 42 -1.41 -9.09 7.19
N SER A 43 -0.56 -8.10 7.08
CA SER A 43 -0.72 -6.82 7.78
C SER A 43 -0.21 -5.69 6.89
N LYS A 44 -0.42 -4.44 7.34
CA LYS A 44 0.08 -3.27 6.61
C LYS A 44 1.60 -3.26 6.46
N GLU A 45 2.33 -3.99 7.29
CA GLU A 45 3.78 -4.10 7.21
C GLU A 45 4.24 -4.87 5.97
N ASP A 46 3.35 -5.65 5.36
CA ASP A 46 3.61 -6.38 4.13
C ASP A 46 3.45 -5.52 2.89
N PHE A 47 3.09 -4.27 3.06
CA PHE A 47 2.91 -3.29 1.99
C PHE A 47 3.81 -2.08 2.21
N THR A 48 4.17 -1.43 1.13
CA THR A 48 4.93 -0.17 1.16
C THR A 48 4.10 0.90 0.46
N LEU A 49 3.99 2.05 1.10
CA LEU A 49 3.30 3.20 0.52
C LEU A 49 4.32 4.22 0.06
N TYR A 50 4.22 4.60 -1.21
CA TYR A 50 5.06 5.64 -1.80
C TYR A 50 4.23 6.86 -2.12
N LYS A 51 4.85 8.01 -1.95
CA LYS A 51 4.30 9.29 -2.39
C LYS A 51 5.20 9.87 -3.46
N PHE A 52 4.62 10.39 -4.55
CA PHE A 52 5.40 11.02 -5.59
C PHE A 52 5.84 12.41 -5.15
N ASP A 53 7.13 12.67 -5.21
CA ASP A 53 7.71 13.97 -4.89
C ASP A 53 8.03 14.70 -6.20
N SER A 54 7.27 15.77 -6.47
CA SER A 54 7.43 16.54 -7.70
C SER A 54 8.69 17.41 -7.69
N GLU A 55 9.26 17.71 -6.53
CA GLU A 55 10.50 18.48 -6.44
C GLU A 55 11.70 17.65 -6.87
N ASP A 56 11.78 16.41 -6.34
CA ASP A 56 12.85 15.47 -6.68
C ASP A 56 12.50 14.57 -7.85
N TRP A 57 11.26 14.66 -8.33
CA TRP A 57 10.74 13.89 -9.46
C TRP A 57 10.93 12.38 -9.28
N CYS A 58 10.64 11.89 -8.07
CA CYS A 58 10.76 10.46 -7.74
C CYS A 58 9.73 10.03 -6.71
N TRP A 59 9.59 8.70 -6.57
CA TRP A 59 8.75 8.11 -5.54
C TRP A 59 9.53 8.00 -4.24
N LYS A 60 8.93 8.46 -3.14
CA LYS A 60 9.52 8.36 -1.81
C LYS A 60 8.64 7.52 -0.92
N GLU A 61 9.26 6.60 -0.18
CA GLU A 61 8.56 5.79 0.80
C GLU A 61 8.02 6.67 1.94
N THR A 62 6.77 6.44 2.31
CA THR A 62 6.15 7.12 3.44
C THR A 62 5.82 6.11 4.53
N LYS A 63 5.75 6.58 5.77
CA LYS A 63 5.31 5.74 6.87
C LYS A 63 3.81 5.50 6.76
N ILE A 64 3.41 4.24 6.90
CA ILE A 64 2.00 3.87 6.96
C ILE A 64 1.50 4.25 8.35
N LYS A 65 0.48 5.10 8.38
CA LYS A 65 -0.11 5.54 9.64
C LYS A 65 -0.89 4.41 10.28
N VAL A 66 -0.72 4.24 11.57
CA VAL A 66 -1.53 3.30 12.34
C VAL A 66 -2.89 3.95 12.54
N ALA A 67 -3.94 3.28 12.09
CA ALA A 67 -5.29 3.77 12.30
C ALA A 67 -5.70 3.61 13.77
#